data_978e724820048b52334ad8e8d1603bc9
#
_entry.id   978e724820048b52334ad8e8d1603bc9
#
_cell.length_a   1.000
_cell.length_b   1.000
_cell.length_c   1.000
_cell.angle_alpha   90.00
_cell.angle_beta   90.00
_cell.angle_gamma   90.00
#
_symmetry.space_group_name_H-M   'P 1'
#
loop_
_entity.id
_entity.type
_entity.pdbx_description
1 polymer ?
#
loop_
_entity_poly.entity_id
_entity_poly.type
_entity_poly.pdbx_seq_one_letter_code
_entity_poly.pdbx_strand_id
1 'polypeptide(L)'
;MHVTAMTRSIFFRWVPVALVVAVTSGCPNPMAVKDDVDSQFFYIRPGSQLILHQDVSIPSGRSHTSFQHGQVVSGLDNYAVGCVLDVRDLGPGSVTAATFTIKRAESSTEWISRPNIMKFYRVMYLQSESQPGVLRLTCQDWDGPLMGEDISVSEMREALGGIFSFVFAP
;
A
#
# COMPACT_ATOMS: atom_id res chain seq x y z
N MET A 1 -85.63 -41.23 -20.14
CA MET A 1 -85.08 -40.54 -18.95
C MET A 1 -83.57 -40.53 -19.08
N HIS A 2 -83.00 -39.42 -19.57
CA HIS A 2 -81.57 -39.25 -19.69
C HIS A 2 -81.14 -38.23 -18.66
N VAL A 3 -80.22 -38.66 -17.81
CA VAL A 3 -79.57 -37.77 -16.82
C VAL A 3 -78.18 -37.45 -17.37
N THR A 4 -77.96 -36.18 -17.71
CA THR A 4 -76.67 -35.66 -18.22
C THR A 4 -75.81 -35.21 -17.05
N ALA A 5 -74.68 -35.87 -16.84
CA ALA A 5 -73.70 -35.49 -15.81
C ALA A 5 -72.83 -34.35 -16.33
N MET A 6 -72.79 -33.25 -15.61
CA MET A 6 -72.04 -32.07 -15.92
C MET A 6 -70.68 -32.13 -15.17
N THR A 7 -69.59 -32.38 -15.91
CA THR A 7 -68.22 -32.45 -15.37
C THR A 7 -67.63 -31.03 -15.29
N ARG A 8 -67.35 -30.54 -14.08
CA ARG A 8 -66.73 -29.27 -13.82
C ARG A 8 -65.18 -29.46 -13.85
N SER A 9 -64.53 -28.96 -14.89
CA SER A 9 -63.09 -28.86 -14.96
C SER A 9 -62.58 -27.74 -14.11
N ILE A 10 -61.77 -28.05 -13.07
CA ILE A 10 -61.07 -27.09 -12.23
C ILE A 10 -59.72 -26.81 -12.90
N PHE A 11 -59.58 -25.63 -13.55
CA PHE A 11 -58.32 -25.14 -14.04
C PHE A 11 -57.44 -24.63 -12.88
N PHE A 12 -56.45 -25.40 -12.51
CA PHE A 12 -55.44 -25.00 -11.55
C PHE A 12 -54.44 -24.06 -12.25
N ARG A 13 -54.59 -22.74 -12.03
CA ARG A 13 -53.65 -21.73 -12.55
C ARG A 13 -52.39 -21.78 -11.71
N TRP A 14 -51.31 -22.30 -12.29
CA TRP A 14 -49.98 -22.17 -11.73
C TRP A 14 -49.53 -20.72 -11.88
N VAL A 15 -49.35 -20.02 -10.76
CA VAL A 15 -48.67 -18.71 -10.70
C VAL A 15 -47.20 -18.98 -10.49
N PRO A 16 -46.31 -18.58 -11.45
CA PRO A 16 -44.89 -18.70 -11.21
C PRO A 16 -44.49 -17.67 -10.16
N VAL A 17 -43.99 -18.12 -9.00
CA VAL A 17 -43.35 -17.28 -8.01
C VAL A 17 -41.96 -16.93 -8.56
N ALA A 18 -41.82 -15.73 -9.11
CA ALA A 18 -40.53 -15.19 -9.49
C ALA A 18 -39.72 -14.87 -8.22
N LEU A 19 -38.72 -15.71 -7.96
CA LEU A 19 -37.76 -15.49 -6.89
C LEU A 19 -36.86 -14.31 -7.29
N VAL A 20 -37.13 -13.11 -6.79
CA VAL A 20 -36.25 -11.95 -6.94
C VAL A 20 -35.09 -12.14 -6.00
N VAL A 21 -33.95 -12.61 -6.53
CA VAL A 21 -32.66 -12.61 -5.82
C VAL A 21 -32.17 -11.15 -5.78
N ALA A 22 -32.37 -10.48 -4.67
CA ALA A 22 -31.78 -9.18 -4.41
C ALA A 22 -30.25 -9.37 -4.24
N VAL A 23 -29.48 -9.08 -5.29
CA VAL A 23 -28.03 -8.97 -5.21
C VAL A 23 -27.73 -7.69 -4.44
N THR A 24 -27.52 -7.78 -3.14
CA THR A 24 -26.99 -6.66 -2.34
C THR A 24 -25.53 -6.47 -2.75
N SER A 25 -25.30 -5.56 -3.68
CA SER A 25 -23.96 -5.03 -3.95
C SER A 25 -23.54 -4.25 -2.70
N GLY A 26 -22.92 -4.96 -1.74
CA GLY A 26 -22.34 -4.32 -0.56
C GLY A 26 -21.23 -3.38 -1.02
N CYS A 27 -21.38 -2.08 -0.81
CA CYS A 27 -20.25 -1.16 -0.93
C CYS A 27 -19.15 -1.66 0.01
N PRO A 28 -17.90 -1.75 -0.46
CA PRO A 28 -16.79 -2.14 0.41
C PRO A 28 -16.73 -1.18 1.61
N ASN A 29 -16.64 -1.76 2.81
CA ASN A 29 -16.51 -0.97 4.03
C ASN A 29 -15.21 -0.15 3.94
N PRO A 30 -15.23 1.19 3.98
CA PRO A 30 -14.02 2.01 3.86
C PRO A 30 -13.00 1.73 4.97
N MET A 31 -13.42 1.21 6.11
CA MET A 31 -12.52 0.77 7.18
C MET A 31 -11.79 -0.52 6.80
N ALA A 32 -12.45 -1.48 6.13
CA ALA A 32 -11.82 -2.72 5.67
C ALA A 32 -10.71 -2.46 4.65
N VAL A 33 -10.86 -1.45 3.79
CA VAL A 33 -9.84 -1.06 2.80
C VAL A 33 -8.59 -0.49 3.47
N LYS A 34 -8.74 0.22 4.60
CA LYS A 34 -7.61 0.78 5.36
C LYS A 34 -6.86 -0.26 6.18
N ASP A 35 -7.49 -1.38 6.48
CA ASP A 35 -6.89 -2.49 7.23
C ASP A 35 -6.34 -3.60 6.31
N ASP A 36 -6.62 -3.54 5.02
CA ASP A 36 -6.07 -4.44 4.02
C ASP A 36 -4.66 -3.98 3.62
N VAL A 37 -3.66 -4.79 3.96
CA VAL A 37 -2.23 -4.50 3.73
C VAL A 37 -1.88 -4.36 2.24
N ASP A 38 -2.65 -4.97 1.36
CA ASP A 38 -2.44 -4.89 -0.09
C ASP A 38 -3.18 -3.71 -0.73
N SER A 39 -3.99 -3.00 0.07
CA SER A 39 -4.66 -1.78 -0.38
C SER A 39 -3.67 -0.60 -0.43
N GLN A 40 -3.74 0.19 -1.50
CA GLN A 40 -3.06 1.49 -1.59
C GLN A 40 -3.48 2.47 -0.46
N PHE A 41 -4.67 2.28 0.13
CA PHE A 41 -5.18 3.08 1.25
C PHE A 41 -4.83 2.49 2.62
N PHE A 42 -4.01 1.43 2.67
CA PHE A 42 -3.59 0.83 3.93
C PHE A 42 -2.95 1.87 4.85
N TYR A 43 -3.47 1.98 6.07
CA TYR A 43 -2.96 2.93 7.06
C TYR A 43 -1.87 2.29 7.92
N ILE A 44 -0.62 2.71 7.71
CA ILE A 44 0.50 2.29 8.57
C ILE A 44 0.38 3.00 9.92
N ARG A 45 -0.01 2.24 10.94
CA ARG A 45 -0.23 2.79 12.29
C ARG A 45 1.09 3.15 12.98
N PRO A 46 1.11 4.24 13.78
CA PRO A 46 2.21 4.50 14.70
C PRO A 46 2.46 3.28 15.62
N GLY A 47 3.72 2.97 15.87
CA GLY A 47 4.12 1.76 16.58
C GLY A 47 4.38 0.54 15.70
N SER A 48 4.02 0.58 14.42
CA SER A 48 4.51 -0.38 13.42
C SER A 48 6.04 -0.36 13.36
N GLN A 49 6.64 -1.45 12.91
CA GLN A 49 8.08 -1.60 12.85
C GLN A 49 8.57 -1.79 11.42
N LEU A 50 9.70 -1.18 11.13
CA LEU A 50 10.54 -1.44 9.95
C LEU A 50 11.80 -2.14 10.43
N ILE A 51 12.08 -3.33 9.91
CA ILE A 51 13.23 -4.16 10.30
C ILE A 51 14.22 -4.15 9.15
N LEU A 52 15.42 -3.64 9.40
CA LEU A 52 16.58 -3.73 8.50
C LEU A 52 17.33 -5.02 8.81
N HIS A 53 17.46 -5.91 7.83
CA HIS A 53 18.04 -7.25 8.01
C HIS A 53 19.54 -7.32 7.76
N GLN A 54 20.11 -6.32 7.10
CA GLN A 54 21.54 -6.27 6.78
C GLN A 54 22.06 -4.84 6.86
N ASP A 55 23.35 -4.67 7.06
CA ASP A 55 23.97 -3.36 7.05
C ASP A 55 23.90 -2.72 5.67
N VAL A 56 23.61 -1.42 5.62
CA VAL A 56 23.56 -0.64 4.39
C VAL A 56 24.52 0.55 4.47
N SER A 57 25.25 0.79 3.38
CA SER A 57 26.21 1.88 3.31
C SER A 57 25.54 3.20 2.96
N ILE A 58 25.98 4.28 3.58
CA ILE A 58 25.69 5.65 3.19
C ILE A 58 26.88 6.17 2.36
N PRO A 59 26.67 6.51 1.08
CA PRO A 59 27.77 6.96 0.21
C PRO A 59 28.39 8.28 0.68
N SER A 60 29.64 8.48 0.35
CA SER A 60 30.37 9.73 0.67
C SER A 60 29.65 10.96 0.11
N GLY A 61 29.48 11.98 0.95
CA GLY A 61 28.82 13.24 0.60
C GLY A 61 27.31 13.16 0.44
N ARG A 62 26.67 12.02 0.80
CA ARG A 62 25.22 11.86 0.82
C ARG A 62 24.72 11.62 2.24
N SER A 63 23.51 12.05 2.54
CA SER A 63 22.79 11.75 3.78
C SER A 63 21.66 10.74 3.56
N HIS A 64 21.80 9.88 2.55
CA HIS A 64 20.80 8.87 2.23
C HIS A 64 21.41 7.69 1.45
N THR A 65 20.66 6.61 1.43
CA THR A 65 20.84 5.48 0.50
C THR A 65 19.51 5.10 -0.14
N SER A 66 19.55 4.61 -1.37
CA SER A 66 18.38 4.34 -2.19
C SER A 66 18.22 2.85 -2.46
N PHE A 67 16.97 2.39 -2.57
CA PHE A 67 16.60 1.00 -2.78
C PHE A 67 15.59 0.91 -3.92
N GLN A 68 15.78 -0.04 -4.81
CA GLN A 68 14.85 -0.33 -5.89
C GLN A 68 15.04 -1.78 -6.33
N HIS A 69 13.95 -2.50 -6.62
CA HIS A 69 13.96 -3.91 -7.01
C HIS A 69 14.74 -4.82 -6.04
N GLY A 70 14.65 -4.54 -4.74
CA GLY A 70 15.33 -5.30 -3.69
C GLY A 70 16.83 -5.10 -3.60
N GLN A 71 17.37 -4.06 -4.21
CA GLN A 71 18.79 -3.75 -4.24
C GLN A 71 19.10 -2.31 -3.79
N VAL A 72 20.30 -2.10 -3.26
CA VAL A 72 20.84 -0.75 -3.05
C VAL A 72 21.27 -0.19 -4.40
N VAL A 73 20.78 1.00 -4.75
CA VAL A 73 21.04 1.65 -6.02
C VAL A 73 21.69 3.04 -5.83
N SER A 74 22.45 3.51 -6.80
CA SER A 74 23.08 4.84 -6.76
C SER A 74 22.12 5.98 -7.10
N GLY A 75 21.01 5.68 -7.74
CA GLY A 75 19.94 6.60 -8.14
C GLY A 75 18.68 5.80 -8.47
N LEU A 76 17.51 6.43 -8.32
CA LEU A 76 16.23 5.80 -8.64
C LEU A 76 15.87 5.99 -10.11
N ASP A 77 15.28 4.97 -10.72
CA ASP A 77 14.38 5.16 -11.83
C ASP A 77 13.06 5.71 -11.25
N ASN A 78 12.75 6.94 -11.58
CA ASN A 78 11.59 7.63 -10.99
C ASN A 78 10.23 7.10 -11.50
N TYR A 79 10.22 6.31 -12.58
CA TYR A 79 9.00 5.69 -13.14
C TYR A 79 8.76 4.26 -12.64
N ALA A 80 9.49 3.87 -11.60
CA ALA A 80 9.26 2.65 -10.85
C ALA A 80 9.41 2.94 -9.36
N VAL A 81 8.62 2.26 -8.53
CA VAL A 81 8.68 2.48 -7.08
C VAL A 81 10.08 2.23 -6.55
N GLY A 82 10.63 3.24 -5.89
CA GLY A 82 11.90 3.17 -5.20
C GLY A 82 11.82 3.84 -3.84
N CYS A 83 12.67 3.43 -2.92
CA CYS A 83 12.69 3.94 -1.55
C CYS A 83 14.04 4.59 -1.21
N VAL A 84 14.03 5.61 -0.37
CA VAL A 84 15.19 6.36 0.11
C VAL A 84 15.19 6.34 1.63
N LEU A 85 16.27 5.87 2.23
CA LEU A 85 16.50 5.95 3.67
C LEU A 85 17.35 7.19 3.96
N ASP A 86 16.76 8.17 4.64
CA ASP A 86 17.45 9.40 5.02
C ASP A 86 18.08 9.25 6.40
N VAL A 87 19.31 9.71 6.51
CA VAL A 87 20.06 9.80 7.77
C VAL A 87 20.47 11.26 8.04
N ARG A 88 20.81 11.56 9.31
CA ARG A 88 21.19 12.91 9.73
C ARG A 88 22.54 13.34 9.19
N ASP A 89 23.50 12.42 9.25
CA ASP A 89 24.90 12.72 8.99
C ASP A 89 25.26 12.42 7.53
N LEU A 90 26.20 13.21 6.99
CA LEU A 90 26.75 12.94 5.67
C LEU A 90 27.73 11.76 5.73
N GLY A 91 27.59 10.85 4.75
CA GLY A 91 28.53 9.75 4.58
C GLY A 91 29.96 10.20 4.19
N PRO A 92 30.90 9.28 4.20
CA PRO A 92 30.69 7.83 4.26
C PRO A 92 30.30 7.35 5.65
N GLY A 93 29.35 6.42 5.69
CA GLY A 93 28.84 5.81 6.92
C GLY A 93 28.07 4.53 6.65
N SER A 94 27.47 3.97 7.69
CA SER A 94 26.61 2.80 7.56
C SER A 94 25.43 2.87 8.54
N VAL A 95 24.32 2.28 8.14
CA VAL A 95 23.20 1.94 9.02
C VAL A 95 23.25 0.44 9.25
N THR A 96 23.41 0.03 10.50
CA THR A 96 23.49 -1.40 10.86
C THR A 96 22.12 -2.02 10.95
N ALA A 97 22.05 -3.36 10.78
CA ALA A 97 20.83 -4.13 10.94
C ALA A 97 20.18 -3.82 12.30
N ALA A 98 18.90 -3.42 12.28
CA ALA A 98 18.16 -2.97 13.45
C ALA A 98 16.65 -2.91 13.19
N THR A 99 15.89 -2.79 14.29
CA THR A 99 14.46 -2.49 14.23
C THR A 99 14.22 -1.00 14.49
N PHE A 100 13.43 -0.39 13.62
CA PHE A 100 13.00 1.01 13.73
C PHE A 100 11.49 1.05 14.00
N THR A 101 11.07 1.84 14.99
CA THR A 101 9.65 2.11 15.23
C THR A 101 9.19 3.22 14.29
N ILE A 102 8.10 2.97 13.56
CA ILE A 102 7.43 3.98 12.73
C ILE A 102 6.59 4.87 13.66
N LYS A 103 6.97 6.12 13.81
CA LYS A 103 6.26 7.09 14.65
C LYS A 103 5.07 7.72 13.94
N ARG A 104 5.18 7.86 12.62
CA ARG A 104 4.18 8.46 11.75
C ARG A 104 4.44 8.00 10.32
N ALA A 105 3.37 7.77 9.56
CA ALA A 105 3.41 7.54 8.13
C ALA A 105 2.43 8.49 7.43
N GLU A 106 2.85 9.05 6.29
CA GLU A 106 2.08 10.02 5.52
C GLU A 106 2.22 9.74 4.04
N SER A 107 1.11 9.80 3.28
CA SER A 107 1.11 9.82 1.82
C SER A 107 0.91 11.25 1.34
N SER A 108 1.55 11.62 0.24
CA SER A 108 1.41 12.93 -0.38
C SER A 108 1.78 12.88 -1.85
N THR A 109 1.42 13.94 -2.58
CA THR A 109 1.73 14.11 -4.00
C THR A 109 2.37 15.46 -4.26
N GLU A 110 3.22 15.53 -5.28
CA GLU A 110 3.93 16.75 -5.69
C GLU A 110 3.97 16.85 -7.22
N TRP A 111 3.74 18.04 -7.78
CA TRP A 111 3.91 18.27 -9.21
C TRP A 111 5.38 18.38 -9.58
N ILE A 112 5.85 17.47 -10.42
CA ILE A 112 7.19 17.52 -11.01
C ILE A 112 7.16 18.33 -12.32
N SER A 113 6.19 18.03 -13.19
CA SER A 113 5.99 18.77 -14.44
C SER A 113 4.50 18.86 -14.76
N ARG A 114 3.94 20.07 -14.70
CA ARG A 114 2.54 20.32 -15.05
C ARG A 114 2.35 20.33 -16.56
N PRO A 115 1.26 19.74 -17.08
CA PRO A 115 0.21 19.01 -16.36
C PRO A 115 0.46 17.48 -16.30
N ASN A 116 1.64 16.98 -16.67
CA ASN A 116 1.82 15.62 -17.12
C ASN A 116 2.41 14.67 -16.07
N ILE A 117 3.24 15.16 -15.14
CA ILE A 117 3.98 14.29 -14.21
C ILE A 117 3.79 14.76 -12.79
N MET A 118 3.31 13.83 -11.95
CA MET A 118 3.25 13.95 -10.49
C MET A 118 4.17 12.92 -9.85
N LYS A 119 4.71 13.26 -8.70
CA LYS A 119 5.37 12.36 -7.77
C LYS A 119 4.38 11.95 -6.71
N PHE A 120 4.20 10.65 -6.56
CA PHE A 120 3.46 10.02 -5.46
C PHE A 120 4.48 9.52 -4.47
N TYR A 121 4.28 9.78 -3.18
CA TYR A 121 5.24 9.33 -2.19
C TYR A 121 4.62 9.07 -0.82
N ARG A 122 5.20 8.11 -0.12
CA ARG A 122 4.86 7.76 1.25
C ARG A 122 6.08 7.87 2.13
N VAL A 123 5.97 8.68 3.20
CA VAL A 123 7.05 8.94 4.16
C VAL A 123 6.74 8.21 5.47
N MET A 124 7.70 7.46 5.98
CA MET A 124 7.66 6.84 7.30
C MET A 124 8.76 7.43 8.18
N TYR A 125 8.38 8.15 9.22
CA TYR A 125 9.30 8.72 10.20
C TYR A 125 9.72 7.66 11.20
N LEU A 126 11.02 7.45 11.32
CA LEU A 126 11.63 6.34 12.04
C LEU A 126 12.25 6.79 13.36
N GLN A 127 12.23 5.88 14.34
CA GLN A 127 12.93 6.05 15.60
C GLN A 127 13.62 4.75 15.99
N SER A 128 14.90 4.84 16.40
CA SER A 128 15.64 3.77 17.03
C SER A 128 16.56 4.35 18.11
N GLU A 129 16.62 3.69 19.26
CA GLU A 129 17.56 4.11 20.34
C GLU A 129 19.01 3.81 19.97
N SER A 130 19.24 2.69 19.27
CA SER A 130 20.59 2.30 18.83
C SER A 130 21.11 3.13 17.65
N GLN A 131 20.20 3.72 16.85
CA GLN A 131 20.54 4.48 15.64
C GLN A 131 19.69 5.76 15.51
N PRO A 132 19.87 6.73 16.42
CA PRO A 132 19.06 7.96 16.44
C PRO A 132 19.31 8.89 15.25
N GLY A 133 20.34 8.59 14.44
CA GLY A 133 20.66 9.30 13.21
C GLY A 133 19.80 8.89 12.01
N VAL A 134 19.09 7.76 12.05
CA VAL A 134 18.17 7.35 10.98
C VAL A 134 16.86 8.11 11.15
N LEU A 135 16.43 8.83 10.11
CA LEU A 135 15.34 9.79 10.22
C LEU A 135 14.03 9.27 9.64
N ARG A 136 14.05 8.79 8.40
CA ARG A 136 12.85 8.36 7.68
C ARG A 136 13.18 7.46 6.51
N LEU A 137 12.18 6.67 6.10
CA LEU A 137 12.14 5.99 4.81
C LEU A 137 11.06 6.64 3.96
N THR A 138 11.41 7.07 2.75
CA THR A 138 10.48 7.63 1.77
C THR A 138 10.45 6.72 0.56
N CYS A 139 9.27 6.16 0.24
CA CYS A 139 9.05 5.43 -1.02
C CYS A 139 8.30 6.31 -1.99
N GLN A 140 8.68 6.30 -3.27
CA GLN A 140 8.16 7.21 -4.28
C GLN A 140 8.18 6.59 -5.68
N ASP A 141 7.30 7.11 -6.54
CA ASP A 141 7.35 6.98 -7.99
C ASP A 141 6.80 8.24 -8.68
N TRP A 142 6.94 8.32 -9.99
CA TRP A 142 6.39 9.39 -10.83
C TRP A 142 5.45 8.80 -11.86
N ASP A 143 4.25 9.37 -11.95
CA ASP A 143 3.24 8.94 -12.92
C ASP A 143 2.37 10.12 -13.38
N GLY A 144 1.51 9.86 -14.35
CA GLY A 144 0.49 10.80 -14.79
C GLY A 144 -0.56 11.05 -13.71
N PRO A 145 -1.14 12.27 -13.63
CA PRO A 145 -2.07 12.65 -12.56
C PRO A 145 -3.39 11.84 -12.54
N LEU A 146 -3.70 11.15 -13.63
CA LEU A 146 -4.90 10.31 -13.75
C LEU A 146 -4.60 8.80 -13.63
N MET A 147 -3.32 8.43 -13.62
CA MET A 147 -2.88 7.04 -13.61
C MET A 147 -2.16 6.67 -12.31
N GLY A 148 -1.58 7.66 -11.64
CA GLY A 148 -0.84 7.44 -10.41
C GLY A 148 -1.76 7.22 -9.22
N GLU A 149 -1.31 6.35 -8.34
CA GLU A 149 -2.00 5.94 -7.11
C GLU A 149 -1.06 6.08 -5.91
N ASP A 150 -1.62 6.06 -4.70
CA ASP A 150 -0.82 5.99 -3.47
C ASP A 150 -0.02 4.69 -3.45
N ILE A 151 1.24 4.76 -3.05
CA ILE A 151 2.15 3.62 -3.02
C ILE A 151 1.68 2.60 -1.97
N SER A 152 1.39 1.38 -2.41
CA SER A 152 0.97 0.27 -1.57
C SER A 152 2.12 -0.35 -0.77
N VAL A 153 1.80 -1.13 0.26
CA VAL A 153 2.81 -1.89 1.01
C VAL A 153 3.49 -2.96 0.16
N SER A 154 2.76 -3.57 -0.78
CA SER A 154 3.31 -4.56 -1.70
C SER A 154 4.41 -3.97 -2.60
N GLU A 155 4.18 -2.78 -3.16
CA GLU A 155 5.17 -2.05 -3.97
C GLU A 155 6.39 -1.62 -3.15
N MET A 156 6.17 -1.14 -1.90
CA MET A 156 7.27 -0.85 -0.99
C MET A 156 8.11 -2.09 -0.69
N ARG A 157 7.47 -3.25 -0.48
CA ARG A 157 8.16 -4.54 -0.26
C ARG A 157 8.96 -4.97 -1.48
N GLU A 158 8.42 -4.79 -2.69
CA GLU A 158 9.14 -5.09 -3.93
C GLU A 158 10.37 -4.20 -4.08
N ALA A 159 10.23 -2.89 -3.86
CA ALA A 159 11.34 -1.95 -3.93
C ALA A 159 12.44 -2.25 -2.90
N LEU A 160 12.07 -2.64 -1.69
CA LEU A 160 13.00 -2.92 -0.58
C LEU A 160 13.54 -4.35 -0.59
N GLY A 161 12.82 -5.31 -1.17
CA GLY A 161 13.17 -6.72 -1.22
C GLY A 161 13.40 -7.33 0.15
N GLY A 162 14.40 -8.22 0.26
CA GLY A 162 14.79 -8.85 1.52
C GLY A 162 15.63 -7.95 2.46
N ILE A 163 15.94 -6.72 2.06
CA ILE A 163 16.74 -5.79 2.88
C ILE A 163 15.92 -5.31 4.06
N PHE A 164 14.61 -5.05 3.85
CA PHE A 164 13.69 -4.63 4.91
C PHE A 164 12.45 -5.51 4.99
N SER A 165 11.84 -5.54 6.18
CA SER A 165 10.50 -6.06 6.37
C SER A 165 9.68 -5.16 7.28
N PHE A 166 8.32 -5.27 7.16
CA PHE A 166 7.37 -4.53 7.97
C PHE A 166 6.67 -5.45 8.96
N VAL A 167 6.50 -4.98 10.20
CA VAL A 167 5.59 -5.55 11.19
C VAL A 167 4.59 -4.47 11.59
N PHE A 168 3.32 -4.65 11.24
CA PHE A 168 2.31 -3.64 11.49
C PHE A 168 1.71 -3.78 12.88
N ALA A 169 1.48 -2.64 13.52
CA ALA A 169 0.74 -2.56 14.76
C ALA A 169 -0.75 -2.90 14.52
N PRO A 170 -1.42 -3.58 15.46
CA PRO A 170 -2.82 -3.99 15.36
C PRO A 170 -3.79 -2.80 15.30
#